data_bc5b37fc85f84518f1771b513b3b2c03
#
_entry.id   bc5b37fc85f84518f1771b513b3b2c03
#
_cell.length_a   1.000
_cell.length_b   1.000
_cell.length_c   1.000
_cell.angle_alpha   90.00
_cell.angle_beta   90.00
_cell.angle_gamma   90.00
#
_symmetry.space_group_name_H-M   'P 1'
#
loop_
_entity.id
_entity.type
_entity.pdbx_description
1 polymer ?
#
loop_
_entity_poly.entity_id
_entity_poly.type
_entity_poly.pdbx_seq_one_letter_code
_entity_poly.pdbx_strand_id
1 'polypeptide(L)'
;MDLTYPADAEEFRIEIRAWLEDNLPKGWFDSGFKMTADEKATWNLEWTKTLFEGGWICATWPEEYGGKNLSTMQGVVLAEEFAKAKAPMRADFFGDTLVGPTILMNGTEEQKKFFLPKILDGSMSWCQGF
;
A
#
# COMPACT_ATOMS: atom_id res chain seq x y z
N MET A 1 29.52 9.46 -2.95
CA MET A 1 28.26 8.84 -3.36
C MET A 1 27.15 9.76 -2.88
N ASP A 2 26.35 10.28 -3.80
CA ASP A 2 25.20 11.12 -3.45
C ASP A 2 24.05 10.20 -3.04
N LEU A 3 23.53 10.40 -1.83
CA LEU A 3 22.44 9.63 -1.25
C LEU A 3 21.14 10.45 -1.18
N THR A 4 21.10 11.60 -1.85
CA THR A 4 19.90 12.43 -1.90
C THR A 4 18.84 11.81 -2.82
N TYR A 5 17.59 11.88 -2.41
CA TYR A 5 16.48 11.47 -3.26
C TYR A 5 16.19 12.52 -4.33
N PRO A 6 15.66 12.12 -5.50
CA PRO A 6 15.14 13.07 -6.49
C PRO A 6 14.10 14.01 -5.87
N ALA A 7 13.96 15.21 -6.40
CA ALA A 7 13.07 16.24 -5.87
C ALA A 7 11.60 15.80 -5.83
N ASP A 8 11.14 15.09 -6.86
CA ASP A 8 9.78 14.54 -6.94
C ASP A 8 9.51 13.49 -5.85
N ALA A 9 10.52 12.70 -5.47
CA ALA A 9 10.41 11.74 -4.37
C ALA A 9 10.35 12.43 -3.00
N GLU A 10 11.07 13.55 -2.82
CA GLU A 10 10.99 14.34 -1.59
C GLU A 10 9.66 15.11 -1.48
N GLU A 11 9.13 15.65 -2.58
CA GLU A 11 7.77 16.22 -2.60
C GLU A 11 6.71 15.17 -2.25
N PHE A 12 6.83 13.99 -2.82
CA PHE A 12 5.96 12.85 -2.50
C PHE A 12 6.06 12.42 -1.02
N ARG A 13 7.26 12.52 -0.43
CA ARG A 13 7.47 12.25 1.01
C ARG A 13 6.60 13.16 1.89
N ILE A 14 6.50 14.43 1.53
CA ILE A 14 5.67 15.40 2.26
C ILE A 14 4.19 15.02 2.13
N GLU A 15 3.76 14.67 0.92
CA GLU A 15 2.38 14.23 0.64
C GLU A 15 2.00 13.02 1.48
N ILE A 16 2.83 11.96 1.45
CA ILE A 16 2.49 10.71 2.16
C ILE A 16 2.53 10.86 3.69
N ARG A 17 3.43 11.72 4.23
CA ARG A 17 3.42 12.04 5.67
C ARG A 17 2.13 12.72 6.09
N ALA A 18 1.70 13.74 5.36
CA ALA A 18 0.45 14.43 5.63
C ALA A 18 -0.73 13.46 5.57
N TRP A 19 -0.78 12.60 4.56
CA TRP A 19 -1.82 11.60 4.45
C TRP A 19 -1.83 10.62 5.64
N LEU A 20 -0.66 10.14 6.08
CA LEU A 20 -0.55 9.26 7.24
C LEU A 20 -1.01 9.96 8.54
N GLU A 21 -0.62 11.22 8.74
CA GLU A 21 -1.05 12.01 9.91
C GLU A 21 -2.57 12.21 9.93
N ASP A 22 -3.19 12.42 8.78
CA ASP A 22 -4.64 12.65 8.66
C ASP A 22 -5.47 11.36 8.82
N ASN A 23 -4.90 10.20 8.49
CA ASN A 23 -5.64 8.94 8.41
C ASN A 23 -5.31 7.93 9.52
N LEU A 24 -4.20 8.10 10.22
CA LEU A 24 -3.88 7.27 11.38
C LEU A 24 -4.72 7.68 12.60
N PRO A 25 -4.96 6.77 13.55
CA PRO A 25 -5.74 7.07 14.74
C PRO A 25 -5.15 8.24 15.52
N LYS A 26 -6.01 9.05 16.10
CA LYS A 26 -5.59 10.16 16.98
C LYS A 26 -4.71 9.62 18.12
N GLY A 27 -3.56 10.24 18.31
CA GLY A 27 -2.58 9.81 19.31
C GLY A 27 -1.67 8.65 18.86
N TRP A 28 -1.75 8.21 17.61
CA TRP A 28 -0.94 7.10 17.08
C TRP A 28 0.56 7.25 17.37
N PHE A 29 1.07 8.46 17.28
CA PHE A 29 2.48 8.77 17.50
C PHE A 29 2.85 8.97 18.98
N ASP A 30 1.88 8.93 19.89
CA ASP A 30 2.12 9.11 21.32
C ASP A 30 2.73 7.85 21.93
N SER A 31 3.71 8.02 22.82
CA SER A 31 4.41 6.90 23.46
C SER A 31 3.51 5.97 24.28
N GLY A 32 2.34 6.46 24.66
CA GLY A 32 1.33 5.73 25.43
C GLY A 32 0.20 5.10 24.59
N PHE A 33 0.21 5.28 23.26
CA PHE A 33 -0.86 4.77 22.40
C PHE A 33 -0.94 3.24 22.48
N LYS A 34 -2.13 2.73 22.76
CA LYS A 34 -2.42 1.29 22.83
C LYS A 34 -3.82 1.03 22.32
N MET A 35 -3.98 -0.10 21.68
CA MET A 35 -5.27 -0.69 21.30
C MET A 35 -5.41 -2.06 21.94
N THR A 36 -6.61 -2.40 22.36
CA THR A 36 -6.96 -3.78 22.69
C THR A 36 -6.93 -4.65 21.44
N ALA A 37 -6.97 -5.97 21.61
CA ALA A 37 -6.97 -6.89 20.48
C ALA A 37 -8.19 -6.67 19.55
N ASP A 38 -9.37 -6.44 20.14
CA ASP A 38 -10.62 -6.22 19.41
C ASP A 38 -10.62 -4.88 18.67
N GLU A 39 -10.16 -3.80 19.31
CA GLU A 39 -9.99 -2.50 18.66
C GLU A 39 -9.01 -2.58 17.50
N LYS A 40 -7.90 -3.29 17.66
CA LYS A 40 -6.91 -3.48 16.62
C LYS A 40 -7.48 -4.29 15.44
N ALA A 41 -8.27 -5.33 15.71
CA ALA A 41 -8.90 -6.14 14.66
C ALA A 41 -9.89 -5.29 13.84
N THR A 42 -10.76 -4.52 14.50
CA THR A 42 -11.69 -3.61 13.85
C THR A 42 -10.97 -2.54 13.05
N TRP A 43 -9.98 -1.90 13.66
CA TRP A 43 -9.19 -0.87 12.99
C TRP A 43 -8.44 -1.40 11.76
N ASN A 44 -7.88 -2.61 11.80
CA ASN A 44 -7.18 -3.20 10.65
C ASN A 44 -8.10 -3.37 9.43
N LEU A 45 -9.38 -3.71 9.64
CA LEU A 45 -10.35 -3.79 8.55
C LEU A 45 -10.64 -2.42 7.94
N GLU A 46 -10.88 -1.43 8.79
CA GLU A 46 -11.10 -0.05 8.37
C GLU A 46 -9.85 0.54 7.70
N TRP A 47 -8.67 0.26 8.25
CA TRP A 47 -7.40 0.70 7.69
C TRP A 47 -7.14 0.13 6.30
N THR A 48 -7.42 -1.15 6.08
CA THR A 48 -7.31 -1.77 4.75
C THR A 48 -8.21 -1.07 3.74
N LYS A 49 -9.44 -0.71 4.14
CA LYS A 49 -10.35 0.06 3.30
C LYS A 49 -9.81 1.47 3.02
N THR A 50 -9.29 2.14 4.04
CA THR A 50 -8.66 3.46 3.92
C THR A 50 -7.47 3.45 2.96
N LEU A 51 -6.62 2.41 3.04
CA LEU A 51 -5.52 2.21 2.10
C LEU A 51 -6.01 2.01 0.66
N PHE A 52 -7.06 1.23 0.48
CA PHE A 52 -7.66 0.98 -0.84
C PHE A 52 -8.26 2.27 -1.42
N GLU A 53 -9.08 2.98 -0.66
CA GLU A 53 -9.70 4.25 -1.05
C GLU A 53 -8.66 5.34 -1.33
N GLY A 54 -7.56 5.35 -0.58
CA GLY A 54 -6.42 6.25 -0.81
C GLY A 54 -5.56 5.87 -2.02
N GLY A 55 -5.78 4.67 -2.60
CA GLY A 55 -4.99 4.16 -3.72
C GLY A 55 -3.55 3.76 -3.35
N TRP A 56 -3.30 3.43 -2.08
CA TRP A 56 -1.96 3.08 -1.60
C TRP A 56 -1.64 1.59 -1.73
N ILE A 57 -2.66 0.75 -1.98
CA ILE A 57 -2.46 -0.66 -2.30
C ILE A 57 -1.96 -0.77 -3.74
N CYS A 58 -0.84 -1.44 -3.94
CA CYS A 58 -0.21 -1.60 -5.27
C CYS A 58 0.01 -0.26 -6.00
N ALA A 59 0.36 0.80 -5.26
CA ALA A 59 0.45 2.16 -5.79
C ALA A 59 1.48 2.33 -6.94
N THR A 60 2.44 1.42 -7.08
CA THR A 60 3.39 1.38 -8.20
C THR A 60 2.81 0.81 -9.50
N TRP A 61 1.63 0.19 -9.45
CA TRP A 61 0.99 -0.32 -10.66
C TRP A 61 0.53 0.82 -11.59
N PRO A 62 0.36 0.54 -12.90
CA PRO A 62 -0.21 1.52 -13.83
C PRO A 62 -1.61 1.99 -13.39
N GLU A 63 -1.93 3.25 -13.67
CA GLU A 63 -3.23 3.84 -13.32
C GLU A 63 -4.41 3.09 -13.94
N GLU A 64 -4.25 2.60 -15.17
CA GLU A 64 -5.27 1.79 -15.87
C GLU A 64 -5.65 0.50 -15.13
N TYR A 65 -4.78 0.02 -14.25
CA TYR A 65 -5.02 -1.15 -13.40
C TYR A 65 -5.19 -0.80 -11.92
N GLY A 66 -5.47 0.47 -11.62
CA GLY A 66 -5.82 0.94 -10.28
C GLY A 66 -4.65 1.36 -9.39
N GLY A 67 -3.44 1.41 -9.91
CA GLY A 67 -2.28 1.99 -9.22
C GLY A 67 -2.22 3.50 -9.35
N LYS A 68 -1.16 4.09 -8.83
CA LYS A 68 -0.82 5.54 -8.95
C LYS A 68 0.35 5.78 -9.91
N ASN A 69 0.84 4.72 -10.57
CA ASN A 69 2.01 4.79 -11.45
C ASN A 69 3.24 5.42 -10.77
N LEU A 70 3.43 5.15 -9.47
CA LEU A 70 4.55 5.68 -8.72
C LEU A 70 5.88 5.22 -9.32
N SER A 71 6.84 6.13 -9.40
CA SER A 71 8.22 5.78 -9.75
C SER A 71 8.82 4.82 -8.71
N THR A 72 9.91 4.13 -9.08
CA THR A 72 10.62 3.25 -8.14
C THR A 72 11.02 4.00 -6.87
N MET A 73 11.51 5.25 -6.99
CA MET A 73 11.93 6.04 -5.84
C MET A 73 10.77 6.50 -4.97
N GLN A 74 9.63 6.86 -5.56
CA GLN A 74 8.42 7.14 -4.82
C GLN A 74 7.90 5.89 -4.09
N GLY A 75 8.00 4.70 -4.71
CA GLY A 75 7.69 3.43 -4.05
C GLY A 75 8.59 3.14 -2.84
N VAL A 76 9.88 3.45 -2.93
CA VAL A 76 10.83 3.36 -1.79
C VAL A 76 10.43 4.33 -0.69
N VAL A 77 10.15 5.59 -1.04
CA VAL A 77 9.72 6.62 -0.08
C VAL A 77 8.41 6.24 0.61
N LEU A 78 7.44 5.67 -0.13
CA LEU A 78 6.20 5.15 0.43
C LEU A 78 6.48 4.12 1.52
N ALA A 79 7.29 3.11 1.21
CA ALA A 79 7.66 2.07 2.17
C ALA A 79 8.38 2.63 3.40
N GLU A 80 9.31 3.57 3.21
CA GLU A 80 10.02 4.23 4.31
C GLU A 80 9.08 4.99 5.25
N GLU A 81 8.18 5.80 4.71
CA GLU A 81 7.28 6.62 5.53
C GLU A 81 6.25 5.77 6.28
N PHE A 82 5.73 4.71 5.66
CA PHE A 82 4.89 3.73 6.36
C PHE A 82 5.64 3.01 7.47
N ALA A 83 6.89 2.60 7.23
CA ALA A 83 7.73 1.98 8.25
C ALA A 83 8.05 2.93 9.41
N LYS A 84 8.41 4.19 9.13
CA LYS A 84 8.66 5.22 10.14
C LYS A 84 7.43 5.51 10.99
N ALA A 85 6.26 5.59 10.35
CA ALA A 85 4.99 5.78 11.03
C ALA A 85 4.50 4.52 11.76
N LYS A 86 5.15 3.36 11.58
CA LYS A 86 4.69 2.05 12.02
C LYS A 86 3.27 1.73 11.53
N ALA A 87 2.86 2.33 10.42
CA ALA A 87 1.59 2.09 9.79
C ALA A 87 1.67 0.78 8.99
N PRO A 88 0.79 -0.20 9.23
CA PRO A 88 0.84 -1.45 8.49
C PRO A 88 0.35 -1.26 7.04
N MET A 89 1.02 -1.91 6.10
CA MET A 89 0.46 -2.16 4.78
C MET A 89 -0.51 -3.36 4.87
N ARG A 90 -1.34 -3.54 3.84
CA ARG A 90 -2.20 -4.73 3.76
C ARG A 90 -1.36 -6.01 3.75
N ALA A 91 -1.85 -7.05 4.43
CA ALA A 91 -1.12 -8.30 4.62
C ALA A 91 -1.28 -9.33 3.47
N ASP A 92 -1.72 -8.95 2.27
CA ASP A 92 -1.81 -9.86 1.10
C ASP A 92 -0.52 -9.81 0.26
N PHE A 93 0.56 -10.33 0.87
CA PHE A 93 1.86 -10.37 0.21
C PHE A 93 1.82 -11.09 -1.16
N PHE A 94 1.12 -12.21 -1.25
CA PHE A 94 1.11 -13.00 -2.50
C PHE A 94 0.36 -12.30 -3.61
N GLY A 95 -0.79 -11.71 -3.32
CA GLY A 95 -1.56 -10.94 -4.29
C GLY A 95 -0.78 -9.70 -4.77
N ASP A 96 -0.33 -8.90 -3.82
CA ASP A 96 0.22 -7.57 -4.09
C ASP A 96 1.62 -7.61 -4.73
N THR A 97 2.47 -8.55 -4.31
CA THR A 97 3.89 -8.54 -4.68
C THR A 97 4.33 -9.66 -5.61
N LEU A 98 3.56 -10.73 -5.74
CA LEU A 98 3.90 -11.86 -6.61
C LEU A 98 2.89 -12.04 -7.75
N VAL A 99 1.63 -12.30 -7.45
CA VAL A 99 0.62 -12.63 -8.46
C VAL A 99 0.28 -11.42 -9.32
N GLY A 100 0.00 -10.28 -8.70
CA GLY A 100 -0.35 -9.05 -9.41
C GLY A 100 0.71 -8.60 -10.40
N PRO A 101 1.98 -8.40 -10.01
CA PRO A 101 3.06 -8.08 -10.92
C PRO A 101 3.26 -9.12 -12.03
N THR A 102 3.11 -10.42 -11.71
CA THR A 102 3.21 -11.48 -12.71
C THR A 102 2.11 -11.35 -13.78
N ILE A 103 0.87 -11.10 -13.35
CA ILE A 103 -0.26 -10.89 -14.27
C ILE A 103 -0.08 -9.60 -15.08
N LEU A 104 0.38 -8.51 -14.44
CA LEU A 104 0.68 -7.25 -15.14
C LEU A 104 1.69 -7.44 -16.28
N MET A 105 2.73 -8.22 -16.04
CA MET A 105 3.81 -8.42 -17.03
C MET A 105 3.47 -9.47 -18.09
N ASN A 106 2.77 -10.54 -17.73
CA ASN A 106 2.64 -11.72 -18.58
C ASN A 106 1.20 -12.14 -18.86
N GLY A 107 0.21 -11.55 -18.17
CA GLY A 107 -1.19 -11.90 -18.32
C GLY A 107 -1.79 -11.34 -19.61
N THR A 108 -2.82 -12.03 -20.13
CA THR A 108 -3.68 -11.48 -21.18
C THR A 108 -4.53 -10.32 -20.64
N GLU A 109 -5.06 -9.48 -21.52
CA GLU A 109 -5.93 -8.38 -21.11
C GLU A 109 -7.19 -8.87 -20.34
N GLU A 110 -7.70 -10.04 -20.70
CA GLU A 110 -8.81 -10.68 -19.99
C GLU A 110 -8.42 -11.07 -18.55
N GLN A 111 -7.22 -11.65 -18.39
CA GLN A 111 -6.68 -12.01 -17.07
C GLN A 111 -6.43 -10.76 -16.22
N LYS A 112 -5.85 -9.72 -16.78
CA LYS A 112 -5.62 -8.46 -16.07
C LYS A 112 -6.93 -7.85 -15.59
N LYS A 113 -7.92 -7.72 -16.47
CA LYS A 113 -9.25 -7.17 -16.14
C LYS A 113 -10.00 -8.00 -15.10
N PHE A 114 -9.78 -9.31 -15.08
CA PHE A 114 -10.46 -10.20 -14.14
C PHE A 114 -9.79 -10.25 -12.76
N PHE A 115 -8.46 -10.36 -12.71
CA PHE A 115 -7.74 -10.60 -11.46
C PHE A 115 -7.27 -9.34 -10.75
N LEU A 116 -6.74 -8.34 -11.47
CA LEU A 116 -6.12 -7.18 -10.83
C LEU A 116 -7.09 -6.38 -9.95
N PRO A 117 -8.34 -6.10 -10.33
CA PRO A 117 -9.29 -5.44 -9.43
C PRO A 117 -9.54 -6.23 -8.15
N LYS A 118 -9.59 -7.57 -8.23
CA LYS A 118 -9.84 -8.45 -7.08
C LYS A 118 -8.64 -8.56 -6.13
N ILE A 119 -7.44 -8.37 -6.66
CA ILE A 119 -6.24 -8.22 -5.84
C ILE A 119 -6.31 -6.89 -5.10
N LEU A 120 -6.62 -5.79 -5.80
CA LEU A 120 -6.67 -4.45 -5.19
C LEU A 120 -7.71 -4.35 -4.08
N ASP A 121 -8.94 -4.78 -4.32
CA ASP A 121 -10.04 -4.69 -3.36
C ASP A 121 -10.01 -5.77 -2.27
N GLY A 122 -9.11 -6.78 -2.41
CA GLY A 122 -8.97 -7.88 -1.46
C GLY A 122 -10.11 -8.91 -1.50
N SER A 123 -10.97 -8.87 -2.53
CA SER A 123 -12.05 -9.85 -2.70
C SER A 123 -11.55 -11.25 -3.06
N MET A 124 -10.28 -11.37 -3.46
CA MET A 124 -9.61 -12.63 -3.75
C MET A 124 -8.27 -12.69 -3.02
N SER A 125 -8.12 -13.64 -2.11
CA SER A 125 -6.87 -13.90 -1.40
C SER A 125 -6.02 -14.94 -2.13
N TRP A 126 -4.71 -14.80 -2.03
CA TRP A 126 -3.74 -15.60 -2.75
C TRP A 126 -2.83 -16.36 -1.80
N CYS A 127 -2.47 -17.55 -2.19
CA CYS A 127 -1.47 -18.36 -1.47
C CYS A 127 -0.55 -19.05 -2.47
N GLN A 128 0.61 -19.47 -1.96
CA GLN A 128 1.54 -20.29 -2.71
C GLN A 128 1.46 -21.74 -2.24
N GLY A 129 1.26 -22.66 -3.18
CA GLY A 129 1.31 -24.10 -2.92
C GLY A 129 2.62 -24.71 -3.46
N PHE A 130 3.24 -25.57 -2.66
CA PHE A 130 4.43 -26.33 -3.05
C PHE A 130 4.09 -27.78 -3.27
#